data_9fe14a9ab46cbdc95b9cc5fe139685b4
#
_entry.id   9fe14a9ab46cbdc95b9cc5fe139685b4
#
_cell.length_a   1.000
_cell.length_b   1.000
_cell.length_c   1.000
_cell.angle_alpha   90.00
_cell.angle_beta   90.00
_cell.angle_gamma   90.00
#
_symmetry.space_group_name_H-M   'P 1'
#
loop_
_entity.id
_entity.type
_entity.pdbx_description
1 polymer ?
#
loop_
_entity_poly.entity_id
_entity_poly.type
_entity_poly.pdbx_seq_one_letter_code
_entity_poly.pdbx_strand_id
1 'polypeptide(L)'
;MADNKNTKSELSESCFVIMPISNPKRYPKGHFTNIYNQIFIPAIKEAGFTPYRVDENAICDLIINKIFDAIQQCPIALCDLSSRNPNVLYELGLRQAYDKPVVLVQDEKTDRIFDVSGISTVQYNSNRLYENVVHARESIKNALQETAKKGGKNNSLVRIVKSQSANFDDVTVSSDDKLEIMLNRIISEISNLKSGFEDNINQAPSTIVDNEIWADAKADILRFKILGPLKTDKSLNRVDLNNFLDFLRDLYEEFRWRNLQKTTKRELYKLYKEAKDLTEKKLIELKLD
;
A
#
# COMPACT_ATOMS: atom_id res chain seq x y z
N MET A 1 -23.33 8.53 14.76
CA MET A 1 -23.55 9.29 13.49
C MET A 1 -22.78 10.62 13.41
N ALA A 2 -22.23 11.14 14.50
CA ALA A 2 -21.44 12.39 14.51
C ALA A 2 -19.98 12.18 14.02
N ASP A 3 -19.35 11.06 14.34
CA ASP A 3 -17.94 10.80 14.00
C ASP A 3 -17.68 10.66 12.49
N ASN A 4 -18.67 10.17 11.74
CA ASN A 4 -18.52 9.93 10.29
C ASN A 4 -18.54 11.23 9.44
N LYS A 5 -19.08 12.34 9.97
CA LYS A 5 -19.07 13.64 9.28
C LYS A 5 -17.74 14.38 9.45
N ASN A 6 -17.09 14.24 10.60
CA ASN A 6 -15.80 14.91 10.87
C ASN A 6 -14.66 14.28 10.06
N THR A 7 -14.60 12.95 10.00
CA THR A 7 -13.57 12.22 9.23
C THR A 7 -13.67 12.52 7.72
N LYS A 8 -14.89 12.69 7.21
CA LYS A 8 -15.11 12.99 5.78
C LYS A 8 -14.69 14.41 5.39
N SER A 9 -14.78 15.38 6.31
CA SER A 9 -14.28 16.74 6.07
C SER A 9 -12.77 16.83 6.13
N GLU A 10 -12.11 16.07 7.01
CA GLU A 10 -10.66 16.04 7.13
C GLU A 10 -9.98 15.42 5.90
N LEU A 11 -10.55 14.36 5.33
CA LEU A 11 -9.99 13.69 4.15
C LEU A 11 -10.13 14.52 2.87
N SER A 12 -11.09 15.45 2.80
CA SER A 12 -11.32 16.29 1.62
C SER A 12 -10.20 17.29 1.32
N GLU A 13 -9.36 17.62 2.30
CA GLU A 13 -8.21 18.51 2.16
C GLU A 13 -6.87 17.78 2.33
N SER A 14 -6.92 16.45 2.40
CA SER A 14 -5.76 15.62 2.70
C SER A 14 -5.10 15.04 1.45
N CYS A 15 -3.78 14.90 1.51
CA CYS A 15 -3.00 14.10 0.59
C CYS A 15 -2.72 12.73 1.25
N PHE A 16 -3.27 11.67 0.66
CA PHE A 16 -3.02 10.31 1.14
C PHE A 16 -1.60 9.87 0.80
N VAL A 17 -0.81 9.47 1.80
CA VAL A 17 0.56 9.01 1.62
C VAL A 17 0.60 7.49 1.63
N ILE A 18 0.89 6.92 0.47
CA ILE A 18 1.09 5.50 0.22
C ILE A 18 2.60 5.27 0.18
N MET A 19 3.16 4.61 1.19
CA MET A 19 4.61 4.42 1.27
C MET A 19 4.98 3.19 2.08
N PRO A 20 6.22 2.65 1.93
CA PRO A 20 6.70 1.57 2.78
C PRO A 20 6.74 2.02 4.26
N ILE A 21 6.15 1.23 5.15
CA ILE A 21 6.13 1.49 6.59
C ILE A 21 7.26 0.71 7.27
N SER A 22 7.68 -0.41 6.70
CA SER A 22 8.78 -1.24 7.20
C SER A 22 10.14 -0.75 6.73
N ASN A 23 11.18 -1.29 7.37
CA ASN A 23 12.57 -1.02 7.01
C ASN A 23 13.16 -2.26 6.30
N PRO A 24 13.09 -2.34 4.96
CA PRO A 24 13.77 -3.39 4.21
C PRO A 24 15.28 -3.38 4.48
N LYS A 25 15.93 -4.53 4.46
CA LYS A 25 17.37 -4.67 4.78
C LYS A 25 18.32 -3.76 3.99
N ARG A 26 17.89 -3.28 2.83
CA ARG A 26 18.66 -2.34 2.00
C ARG A 26 18.69 -0.92 2.54
N TYR A 27 17.86 -0.62 3.55
CA TYR A 27 17.69 0.72 4.10
C TYR A 27 18.04 0.76 5.59
N PRO A 28 18.65 1.86 6.07
CA PRO A 28 18.89 2.07 7.48
C PRO A 28 17.59 2.05 8.29
N LYS A 29 17.65 1.63 9.54
CA LYS A 29 16.49 1.66 10.44
C LYS A 29 15.89 3.06 10.51
N GLY A 30 14.58 3.19 10.37
CA GLY A 30 13.86 4.46 10.38
C GLY A 30 13.98 5.26 9.08
N HIS A 31 14.51 4.66 8.00
CA HIS A 31 14.70 5.36 6.73
C HIS A 31 13.42 5.99 6.21
N PHE A 32 12.37 5.21 6.02
CA PHE A 32 11.11 5.70 5.47
C PHE A 32 10.39 6.69 6.39
N THR A 33 10.49 6.51 7.70
CA THR A 33 10.01 7.50 8.67
C THR A 33 10.73 8.85 8.50
N ASN A 34 12.04 8.82 8.27
CA ASN A 34 12.80 10.04 8.04
C ASN A 34 12.49 10.68 6.68
N ILE A 35 12.29 9.89 5.62
CA ILE A 35 11.83 10.40 4.32
C ILE A 35 10.48 11.08 4.47
N TYR A 36 9.55 10.44 5.16
CA TYR A 36 8.23 11.00 5.42
C TYR A 36 8.32 12.35 6.15
N ASN A 37 9.02 12.39 7.27
CA ASN A 37 9.12 13.60 8.10
C ASN A 37 9.90 14.72 7.43
N GLN A 38 10.99 14.39 6.73
CA GLN A 38 11.92 15.39 6.20
C GLN A 38 11.56 15.83 4.78
N ILE A 39 10.91 15.00 3.98
CA ILE A 39 10.61 15.30 2.58
C ILE A 39 9.11 15.40 2.33
N PHE A 40 8.34 14.34 2.63
CA PHE A 40 6.95 14.26 2.19
C PHE A 40 6.03 15.20 2.97
N ILE A 41 6.10 15.22 4.30
CA ILE A 41 5.26 16.14 5.11
C ILE A 41 5.48 17.61 4.72
N PRO A 42 6.71 18.12 4.64
CA PRO A 42 6.90 19.51 4.23
C PRO A 42 6.40 19.79 2.81
N ALA A 43 6.72 18.91 1.83
CA ALA A 43 6.30 19.08 0.45
C ALA A 43 4.76 19.10 0.29
N ILE A 44 4.07 18.23 1.00
CA ILE A 44 2.60 18.15 0.98
C ILE A 44 1.98 19.40 1.59
N LYS A 45 2.50 19.86 2.74
CA LYS A 45 2.02 21.10 3.39
C LYS A 45 2.26 22.32 2.52
N GLU A 46 3.43 22.44 1.92
CA GLU A 46 3.77 23.52 1.00
C GLU A 46 2.93 23.45 -0.31
N ALA A 47 2.46 22.29 -0.69
CA ALA A 47 1.50 22.12 -1.81
C ALA A 47 0.06 22.54 -1.44
N GLY A 48 -0.24 22.80 -0.17
CA GLY A 48 -1.55 23.21 0.33
C GLY A 48 -2.45 22.07 0.80
N PHE A 49 -1.86 20.89 1.09
CA PHE A 49 -2.62 19.72 1.58
C PHE A 49 -2.20 19.32 2.99
N THR A 50 -3.08 18.62 3.69
CA THR A 50 -2.78 17.97 4.96
C THR A 50 -2.23 16.55 4.68
N PRO A 51 -1.03 16.19 5.16
CA PRO A 51 -0.54 14.83 5.00
C PRO A 51 -1.38 13.86 5.82
N TYR A 52 -1.83 12.77 5.19
CA TYR A 52 -2.61 11.71 5.84
C TYR A 52 -1.96 10.35 5.56
N ARG A 53 -1.56 9.66 6.62
CA ARG A 53 -1.02 8.30 6.58
C ARG A 53 -1.78 7.43 7.59
N VAL A 54 -2.27 6.27 7.15
CA VAL A 54 -3.22 5.46 7.92
C VAL A 54 -2.64 4.93 9.23
N ASP A 55 -1.34 4.66 9.30
CA ASP A 55 -0.65 4.13 10.48
C ASP A 55 -0.43 5.17 11.60
N GLU A 56 -0.61 6.46 11.34
CA GLU A 56 -0.47 7.53 12.36
C GLU A 56 -1.71 7.67 13.25
N ASN A 57 -2.86 7.20 12.78
CA ASN A 57 -4.12 7.33 13.50
C ASN A 57 -4.41 6.10 14.37
N ALA A 58 -4.15 6.21 15.66
CA ALA A 58 -4.26 5.12 16.66
C ALA A 58 -5.70 4.68 17.01
N ILE A 59 -6.73 5.12 16.28
CA ILE A 59 -8.12 4.74 16.54
C ILE A 59 -8.46 3.47 15.76
N CYS A 60 -8.91 2.46 16.50
CA CYS A 60 -9.14 1.09 16.09
C CYS A 60 -10.38 0.88 15.22
N ASP A 61 -10.37 1.38 13.98
CA ASP A 61 -11.20 0.82 12.93
C ASP A 61 -10.38 -0.17 12.11
N LEU A 62 -11.02 -1.10 11.43
CA LEU A 62 -10.35 -1.96 10.47
C LEU A 62 -9.46 -1.08 9.56
N ILE A 63 -8.15 -1.19 9.70
CA ILE A 63 -7.15 -0.41 8.93
C ILE A 63 -7.48 -0.45 7.43
N ILE A 64 -8.01 -1.56 6.97
CA ILE A 64 -8.48 -1.75 5.59
C ILE A 64 -9.55 -0.72 5.19
N ASN A 65 -10.55 -0.47 6.06
CA ASN A 65 -11.60 0.50 5.76
C ASN A 65 -11.03 1.92 5.67
N LYS A 66 -10.11 2.28 6.57
CA LYS A 66 -9.41 3.58 6.53
C LYS A 66 -8.57 3.75 5.26
N ILE A 67 -7.89 2.68 4.82
CA ILE A 67 -7.16 2.68 3.55
C ILE A 67 -8.13 2.91 2.39
N PHE A 68 -9.25 2.19 2.33
CA PHE A 68 -10.25 2.37 1.29
C PHE A 68 -10.87 3.77 1.30
N ASP A 69 -11.21 4.28 2.49
CA ASP A 69 -11.72 5.64 2.65
C ASP A 69 -10.70 6.68 2.16
N ALA A 70 -9.44 6.54 2.53
CA ALA A 70 -8.38 7.43 2.07
C ALA A 70 -8.16 7.34 0.55
N ILE A 71 -8.18 6.13 -0.01
CA ILE A 71 -8.08 5.91 -1.45
C ILE A 71 -9.21 6.62 -2.21
N GLN A 72 -10.43 6.58 -1.68
CA GLN A 72 -11.59 7.17 -2.34
C GLN A 72 -11.78 8.66 -2.07
N GLN A 73 -11.55 9.10 -0.82
CA GLN A 73 -11.98 10.43 -0.37
C GLN A 73 -10.88 11.48 -0.50
N CYS A 74 -9.61 11.13 -0.30
CA CYS A 74 -8.54 12.11 -0.46
C CYS A 74 -8.46 12.61 -1.91
N PRO A 75 -8.40 13.94 -2.13
CA PRO A 75 -8.37 14.53 -3.47
C PRO A 75 -7.12 14.13 -4.24
N ILE A 76 -6.02 13.91 -3.56
CA ILE A 76 -4.73 13.54 -4.15
C ILE A 76 -4.01 12.51 -3.27
N ALA A 77 -3.15 11.69 -3.88
CA ALA A 77 -2.24 10.81 -3.16
C ALA A 77 -0.78 11.02 -3.59
N LEU A 78 0.14 10.78 -2.68
CA LEU A 78 1.58 10.65 -2.92
C LEU A 78 1.96 9.19 -2.71
N CYS A 79 2.50 8.53 -3.73
CA CYS A 79 2.84 7.12 -3.69
C CYS A 79 4.34 6.90 -3.87
N ASP A 80 5.00 6.36 -2.84
CA ASP A 80 6.43 6.04 -2.85
C ASP A 80 6.67 4.59 -3.28
N LEU A 81 7.20 4.44 -4.50
CA LEU A 81 7.50 3.15 -5.12
C LEU A 81 8.82 2.53 -4.62
N SER A 82 9.55 3.23 -3.76
CA SER A 82 10.85 2.77 -3.24
C SER A 82 10.71 1.41 -2.57
N SER A 83 11.74 0.59 -2.70
CA SER A 83 11.78 -0.81 -2.26
C SER A 83 10.80 -1.78 -2.98
N ARG A 84 9.99 -1.33 -3.93
CA ARG A 84 8.97 -2.12 -4.63
C ARG A 84 8.04 -2.87 -3.67
N ASN A 85 7.61 -2.19 -2.59
CA ASN A 85 6.77 -2.80 -1.58
C ASN A 85 5.42 -3.25 -2.20
N PRO A 86 5.03 -4.53 -2.11
CA PRO A 86 3.81 -5.05 -2.74
C PRO A 86 2.53 -4.43 -2.19
N ASN A 87 2.50 -4.02 -0.91
CA ASN A 87 1.33 -3.34 -0.35
C ASN A 87 1.15 -1.95 -0.98
N VAL A 88 2.26 -1.22 -1.18
CA VAL A 88 2.25 0.07 -1.87
C VAL A 88 1.73 -0.08 -3.30
N LEU A 89 2.18 -1.10 -4.03
CA LEU A 89 1.73 -1.37 -5.39
C LEU A 89 0.24 -1.75 -5.43
N TYR A 90 -0.23 -2.51 -4.45
CA TYR A 90 -1.65 -2.85 -4.31
C TYR A 90 -2.52 -1.61 -4.07
N GLU A 91 -2.12 -0.74 -3.13
CA GLU A 91 -2.82 0.51 -2.83
C GLU A 91 -2.80 1.48 -4.02
N LEU A 92 -1.68 1.55 -4.75
CA LEU A 92 -1.58 2.30 -6.00
C LEU A 92 -2.54 1.77 -7.05
N GLY A 93 -2.60 0.45 -7.25
CA GLY A 93 -3.54 -0.18 -8.18
C GLY A 93 -4.99 0.17 -7.87
N LEU A 94 -5.38 0.11 -6.60
CA LEU A 94 -6.72 0.52 -6.16
C LEU A 94 -6.95 2.02 -6.42
N ARG A 95 -5.99 2.89 -6.10
CA ARG A 95 -6.11 4.33 -6.34
C ARG A 95 -6.32 4.65 -7.82
N GLN A 96 -5.61 3.95 -8.69
CA GLN A 96 -5.74 4.09 -10.15
C GLN A 96 -7.07 3.53 -10.66
N ALA A 97 -7.57 2.42 -10.10
CA ALA A 97 -8.87 1.86 -10.45
C ALA A 97 -10.02 2.83 -10.15
N TYR A 98 -9.90 3.61 -9.08
CA TYR A 98 -10.85 4.69 -8.76
C TYR A 98 -10.65 5.97 -9.58
N ASP A 99 -9.77 5.98 -10.56
CA ASP A 99 -9.44 7.15 -11.40
C ASP A 99 -9.08 8.40 -10.58
N LYS A 100 -8.42 8.21 -9.43
CA LYS A 100 -8.06 9.28 -8.50
C LYS A 100 -6.63 9.78 -8.73
N PRO A 101 -6.38 11.10 -8.60
CA PRO A 101 -5.06 11.67 -8.79
C PRO A 101 -4.01 11.07 -7.86
N VAL A 102 -2.84 10.71 -8.41
CA VAL A 102 -1.70 10.21 -7.67
C VAL A 102 -0.39 10.78 -8.24
N VAL A 103 0.51 11.20 -7.37
CA VAL A 103 1.89 11.55 -7.72
C VAL A 103 2.77 10.39 -7.32
N LEU A 104 3.57 9.89 -8.26
CA LEU A 104 4.53 8.82 -8.01
C LEU A 104 5.88 9.43 -7.64
N VAL A 105 6.49 8.89 -6.61
CA VAL A 105 7.86 9.21 -6.19
C VAL A 105 8.66 7.92 -6.03
N GLN A 106 9.98 8.02 -6.17
CA GLN A 106 10.86 6.87 -6.06
C GLN A 106 12.26 7.32 -5.72
N ASP A 107 12.98 6.54 -4.89
CA ASP A 107 14.38 6.79 -4.63
C ASP A 107 15.29 6.29 -5.77
N GLU A 108 16.58 6.70 -5.73
CA GLU A 108 17.58 6.32 -6.71
C GLU A 108 18.03 4.84 -6.59
N LYS A 109 17.71 4.17 -5.50
CA LYS A 109 18.10 2.78 -5.24
C LYS A 109 17.13 1.75 -5.80
N THR A 110 15.95 2.21 -6.17
CA THR A 110 14.90 1.34 -6.68
C THR A 110 14.88 1.42 -8.20
N ASP A 111 15.02 0.27 -8.89
CA ASP A 111 14.88 0.22 -10.34
C ASP A 111 13.46 0.60 -10.76
N ARG A 112 13.34 1.20 -11.93
CA ARG A 112 12.04 1.56 -12.49
C ARG A 112 11.13 0.35 -12.64
N ILE A 113 9.87 0.54 -12.24
CA ILE A 113 8.83 -0.47 -12.41
C ILE A 113 8.23 -0.27 -13.79
N PHE A 114 8.31 -1.30 -14.65
CA PHE A 114 7.89 -1.23 -16.05
C PHE A 114 6.41 -0.86 -16.19
N ASP A 115 5.54 -1.47 -15.39
CA ASP A 115 4.09 -1.32 -15.50
C ASP A 115 3.59 0.11 -15.18
N VAL A 116 4.36 0.89 -14.44
CA VAL A 116 4.05 2.30 -14.14
C VAL A 116 4.97 3.28 -14.85
N SER A 117 5.85 2.79 -15.74
CA SER A 117 6.83 3.62 -16.46
C SER A 117 6.20 4.67 -17.39
N GLY A 118 4.94 4.48 -17.80
CA GLY A 118 4.16 5.47 -18.55
C GLY A 118 3.66 6.66 -17.73
N ILE A 119 3.82 6.62 -16.39
CA ILE A 119 3.42 7.69 -15.48
C ILE A 119 4.67 8.43 -15.01
N SER A 120 4.64 9.76 -15.07
CA SER A 120 5.76 10.58 -14.59
C SER A 120 6.02 10.34 -13.10
N THR A 121 7.26 9.94 -12.77
CA THR A 121 7.70 9.65 -11.41
C THR A 121 8.78 10.64 -10.98
N VAL A 122 8.58 11.31 -9.86
CA VAL A 122 9.57 12.22 -9.26
C VAL A 122 10.61 11.40 -8.51
N GLN A 123 11.87 11.57 -8.85
CA GLN A 123 12.96 10.91 -8.13
C GLN A 123 13.45 11.76 -6.97
N TYR A 124 13.77 11.10 -5.85
CA TYR A 124 14.42 11.72 -4.71
C TYR A 124 15.67 10.91 -4.31
N ASN A 125 16.59 11.57 -3.58
CA ASN A 125 17.82 10.92 -3.15
C ASN A 125 17.69 10.40 -1.71
N SER A 126 17.92 9.11 -1.53
CA SER A 126 17.78 8.40 -0.25
C SER A 126 18.79 8.81 0.83
N ASN A 127 19.89 9.47 0.46
CA ASN A 127 20.95 9.90 1.39
C ASN A 127 20.55 11.10 2.24
N ARG A 128 19.51 11.85 1.86
CA ARG A 128 18.95 12.99 2.57
C ARG A 128 19.97 14.10 2.90
N LEU A 129 20.93 14.34 2.02
CA LEU A 129 21.74 15.54 2.11
C LEU A 129 20.85 16.78 1.95
N TYR A 130 21.19 17.85 2.64
CA TYR A 130 20.34 19.05 2.72
C TYR A 130 19.85 19.54 1.35
N GLU A 131 20.75 19.68 0.39
CA GLU A 131 20.40 20.12 -0.97
C GLU A 131 19.43 19.16 -1.67
N ASN A 132 19.64 17.84 -1.51
CA ASN A 132 18.78 16.83 -2.07
C ASN A 132 17.38 16.84 -1.44
N VAL A 133 17.29 17.09 -0.13
CA VAL A 133 16.01 17.23 0.57
C VAL A 133 15.25 18.47 0.06
N VAL A 134 15.92 19.62 -0.08
CA VAL A 134 15.30 20.84 -0.58
C VAL A 134 14.80 20.64 -2.02
N HIS A 135 15.63 20.07 -2.89
CA HIS A 135 15.26 19.79 -4.27
C HIS A 135 14.07 18.81 -4.37
N ALA A 136 14.10 17.74 -3.58
CA ALA A 136 13.01 16.75 -3.57
C ALA A 136 11.68 17.36 -3.09
N ARG A 137 11.72 18.20 -2.04
CA ARG A 137 10.51 18.91 -1.56
C ARG A 137 9.90 19.78 -2.65
N GLU A 138 10.72 20.58 -3.30
CA GLU A 138 10.26 21.49 -4.36
C GLU A 138 9.67 20.71 -5.55
N SER A 139 10.34 19.65 -5.99
CA SER A 139 9.89 18.82 -7.09
C SER A 139 8.57 18.13 -6.76
N ILE A 140 8.42 17.57 -5.56
CA ILE A 140 7.20 16.89 -5.10
C ILE A 140 6.06 17.91 -4.93
N LYS A 141 6.32 19.07 -4.32
CA LYS A 141 5.34 20.15 -4.18
C LYS A 141 4.77 20.54 -5.54
N ASN A 142 5.63 20.80 -6.51
CA ASN A 142 5.22 21.22 -7.85
C ASN A 142 4.39 20.10 -8.54
N ALA A 143 4.82 18.84 -8.42
CA ALA A 143 4.09 17.69 -8.97
C ALA A 143 2.69 17.55 -8.35
N LEU A 144 2.56 17.72 -7.02
CA LEU A 144 1.28 17.70 -6.33
C LEU A 144 0.35 18.81 -6.81
N GLN A 145 0.86 20.05 -6.88
CA GLN A 145 0.07 21.20 -7.34
C GLN A 145 -0.39 21.06 -8.78
N GLU A 146 0.47 20.60 -9.67
CA GLU A 146 0.13 20.39 -11.07
C GLU A 146 -0.89 19.25 -11.24
N THR A 147 -0.70 18.14 -10.51
CA THR A 147 -1.62 16.99 -10.57
C THR A 147 -2.99 17.36 -10.03
N ALA A 148 -3.06 18.15 -8.97
CA ALA A 148 -4.31 18.65 -8.41
C ALA A 148 -5.05 19.57 -9.39
N LYS A 149 -4.34 20.53 -10.02
CA LYS A 149 -4.92 21.45 -11.04
C LYS A 149 -5.48 20.71 -12.26
N LYS A 150 -4.78 19.67 -12.71
CA LYS A 150 -5.19 18.87 -13.89
C LYS A 150 -6.29 17.85 -13.58
N GLY A 151 -6.67 17.71 -12.28
CA GLY A 151 -7.68 16.73 -11.87
C GLY A 151 -7.28 15.27 -12.17
N GLY A 152 -5.98 14.96 -12.15
CA GLY A 152 -5.45 13.62 -12.42
C GLY A 152 -5.52 13.16 -13.87
N LYS A 153 -5.86 14.05 -14.82
CA LYS A 153 -6.11 13.69 -16.24
C LYS A 153 -4.95 12.93 -16.93
N ASN A 154 -3.73 13.06 -16.44
CA ASN A 154 -2.54 12.48 -17.07
C ASN A 154 -1.96 11.26 -16.30
N ASN A 155 -2.49 10.91 -15.14
CA ASN A 155 -1.88 9.92 -14.25
C ASN A 155 -2.78 8.72 -13.94
N SER A 156 -3.81 8.48 -14.77
CA SER A 156 -4.71 7.35 -14.59
C SER A 156 -4.59 6.36 -15.73
N LEU A 157 -4.27 5.10 -15.41
CA LEU A 157 -4.28 3.99 -16.37
C LEU A 157 -5.66 3.83 -17.03
N VAL A 158 -6.73 4.04 -16.28
CA VAL A 158 -8.11 3.96 -16.77
C VAL A 158 -8.34 4.96 -17.91
N ARG A 159 -7.77 6.16 -17.83
CA ARG A 159 -7.91 7.17 -18.88
C ARG A 159 -7.04 6.88 -20.09
N ILE A 160 -5.85 6.32 -19.88
CA ILE A 160 -4.99 5.86 -20.97
C ILE A 160 -5.70 4.76 -21.76
N VAL A 161 -6.28 3.77 -21.07
CA VAL A 161 -7.06 2.70 -21.71
C VAL A 161 -8.30 3.25 -22.40
N LYS A 162 -9.06 4.17 -21.78
CA LYS A 162 -10.22 4.82 -22.41
C LYS A 162 -9.85 5.62 -23.66
N SER A 163 -8.71 6.29 -23.69
CA SER A 163 -8.25 7.03 -24.89
C SER A 163 -7.84 6.11 -26.04
N GLN A 164 -7.41 4.88 -25.73
CA GLN A 164 -7.12 3.85 -26.73
C GLN A 164 -8.37 3.09 -27.19
N SER A 165 -9.42 3.07 -26.36
CA SER A 165 -10.69 2.37 -26.63
C SER A 165 -11.71 3.21 -27.39
N ALA A 166 -11.36 4.41 -27.83
CA ALA A 166 -12.27 5.34 -28.54
C ALA A 166 -12.77 4.84 -29.91
N ASN A 167 -12.50 3.60 -30.31
CA ASN A 167 -12.95 2.96 -31.53
C ASN A 167 -13.91 1.78 -31.32
N PHE A 168 -14.55 1.63 -30.14
CA PHE A 168 -15.60 0.65 -29.95
C PHE A 168 -16.96 1.32 -29.93
N ASP A 169 -17.74 0.99 -30.94
CA ASP A 169 -19.10 1.49 -31.17
C ASP A 169 -20.04 1.27 -29.99
N ASP A 170 -20.93 2.22 -29.78
CA ASP A 170 -21.94 2.37 -28.77
C ASP A 170 -22.73 1.08 -28.47
N VAL A 171 -22.34 0.39 -27.36
CA VAL A 171 -23.27 -0.41 -26.61
C VAL A 171 -23.58 0.39 -25.33
N THR A 172 -24.83 0.78 -25.18
CA THR A 172 -25.35 1.47 -23.99
C THR A 172 -25.38 0.52 -22.79
N VAL A 173 -24.23 0.35 -22.15
CA VAL A 173 -24.10 -0.36 -20.87
C VAL A 173 -24.18 0.67 -19.77
N SER A 174 -24.92 0.42 -18.68
CA SER A 174 -25.05 1.35 -17.57
C SER A 174 -23.68 1.64 -16.94
N SER A 175 -23.55 2.78 -16.28
CA SER A 175 -22.28 3.17 -15.63
C SER A 175 -21.84 2.16 -14.56
N ASP A 176 -22.78 1.52 -13.88
CA ASP A 176 -22.52 0.53 -12.82
C ASP A 176 -22.07 -0.81 -13.40
N ASP A 177 -22.68 -1.27 -14.49
CA ASP A 177 -22.26 -2.50 -15.19
C ASP A 177 -20.87 -2.35 -15.81
N LYS A 178 -20.53 -1.14 -16.32
CA LYS A 178 -19.17 -0.84 -16.83
C LYS A 178 -18.12 -0.93 -15.72
N LEU A 179 -18.45 -0.44 -14.54
CA LEU A 179 -17.56 -0.49 -13.37
C LEU A 179 -17.33 -1.94 -12.92
N GLU A 180 -18.39 -2.74 -12.88
CA GLU A 180 -18.33 -4.16 -12.50
C GLU A 180 -17.51 -4.99 -13.50
N ILE A 181 -17.71 -4.78 -14.81
CA ILE A 181 -16.92 -5.42 -15.87
C ILE A 181 -15.44 -5.04 -15.76
N MET A 182 -15.13 -3.76 -15.48
CA MET A 182 -13.75 -3.29 -15.33
C MET A 182 -13.11 -3.84 -14.06
N LEU A 183 -13.84 -3.89 -12.95
CA LEU A 183 -13.37 -4.50 -11.70
C LEU A 183 -13.07 -5.98 -11.89
N ASN A 184 -13.97 -6.73 -12.53
CA ASN A 184 -13.77 -8.15 -12.82
C ASN A 184 -12.57 -8.38 -13.75
N ARG A 185 -12.34 -7.49 -14.72
CA ARG A 185 -11.17 -7.56 -15.59
C ARG A 185 -9.88 -7.25 -14.84
N ILE A 186 -9.86 -6.23 -13.98
CA ILE A 186 -8.71 -5.91 -13.12
C ILE A 186 -8.43 -7.06 -12.16
N ILE A 187 -9.45 -7.66 -11.56
CA ILE A 187 -9.31 -8.85 -10.69
C ILE A 187 -8.75 -10.03 -11.47
N SER A 188 -9.21 -10.26 -12.72
CA SER A 188 -8.67 -11.33 -13.57
C SER A 188 -7.22 -11.06 -13.99
N GLU A 189 -6.86 -9.82 -14.33
CA GLU A 189 -5.48 -9.44 -14.64
C GLU A 189 -4.56 -9.57 -13.42
N ILE A 190 -5.02 -9.15 -12.23
CA ILE A 190 -4.29 -9.35 -10.97
C ILE A 190 -4.14 -10.85 -10.67
N SER A 191 -5.17 -11.66 -10.94
CA SER A 191 -5.10 -13.12 -10.77
C SER A 191 -4.16 -13.76 -11.77
N ASN A 192 -4.15 -13.30 -13.02
CA ASN A 192 -3.21 -13.75 -14.05
C ASN A 192 -1.77 -13.32 -13.75
N LEU A 193 -1.57 -12.10 -13.24
CA LEU A 193 -0.27 -11.66 -12.75
C LEU A 193 0.15 -12.52 -11.56
N LYS A 194 -0.75 -12.80 -10.61
CA LYS A 194 -0.47 -13.67 -9.48
C LYS A 194 -0.09 -15.09 -9.93
N SER A 195 -0.83 -15.70 -10.85
CA SER A 195 -0.50 -17.03 -11.40
C SER A 195 0.79 -16.99 -12.23
N GLY A 196 1.03 -15.96 -13.03
CA GLY A 196 2.28 -15.75 -13.74
C GLY A 196 3.48 -15.54 -12.81
N PHE A 197 3.29 -14.91 -11.66
CA PHE A 197 4.29 -14.83 -10.60
C PHE A 197 4.48 -16.19 -9.89
N GLU A 198 3.41 -16.92 -9.60
CA GLU A 198 3.46 -18.24 -8.98
C GLU A 198 4.14 -19.26 -9.91
N ASP A 199 3.87 -19.22 -11.22
CA ASP A 199 4.52 -20.07 -12.22
C ASP A 199 6.01 -19.72 -12.41
N ASN A 200 6.38 -18.44 -12.40
CA ASN A 200 7.77 -18.01 -12.42
C ASN A 200 8.52 -18.31 -11.10
N ILE A 201 7.83 -18.25 -9.95
CA ILE A 201 8.41 -18.62 -8.66
C ILE A 201 8.68 -20.14 -8.60
N ASN A 202 7.85 -20.96 -9.24
CA ASN A 202 8.01 -22.41 -9.28
C ASN A 202 9.05 -22.89 -10.30
N GLN A 203 9.43 -22.06 -11.27
CA GLN A 203 10.41 -22.42 -12.33
C GLN A 203 11.79 -21.80 -12.20
N ALA A 204 11.96 -20.73 -11.42
CA ALA A 204 13.27 -20.13 -11.15
C ALA A 204 13.73 -20.49 -9.73
N PRO A 205 15.03 -20.79 -9.51
CA PRO A 205 15.57 -20.81 -8.16
C PRO A 205 15.37 -19.39 -7.60
N SER A 206 14.43 -19.26 -6.65
CA SER A 206 14.15 -17.98 -6.01
C SER A 206 15.46 -17.41 -5.46
N THR A 207 15.85 -16.24 -5.95
CA THR A 207 17.05 -15.58 -5.45
C THR A 207 16.88 -15.28 -3.97
N ILE A 208 17.97 -15.22 -3.21
CA ILE A 208 17.92 -14.81 -1.79
C ILE A 208 17.20 -13.47 -1.65
N VAL A 209 17.36 -12.58 -2.63
CA VAL A 209 16.74 -11.25 -2.68
C VAL A 209 15.21 -11.32 -2.77
N ASP A 210 14.66 -12.17 -3.62
CA ASP A 210 13.20 -12.32 -3.78
C ASP A 210 12.56 -12.88 -2.51
N ASN A 211 13.25 -13.81 -1.85
CA ASN A 211 12.79 -14.37 -0.58
C ASN A 211 12.81 -13.35 0.56
N GLU A 212 13.79 -12.45 0.59
CA GLU A 212 13.87 -11.38 1.60
C GLU A 212 12.75 -10.33 1.38
N ILE A 213 12.48 -9.94 0.13
CA ILE A 213 11.36 -9.03 -0.21
C ILE A 213 10.03 -9.65 0.22
N TRP A 214 9.83 -10.93 -0.07
CA TRP A 214 8.64 -11.66 0.37
C TRP A 214 8.51 -11.66 1.90
N ALA A 215 9.60 -11.92 2.63
CA ALA A 215 9.60 -11.97 4.09
C ALA A 215 9.28 -10.61 4.72
N ASP A 216 9.81 -9.51 4.17
CA ASP A 216 9.52 -8.17 4.62
C ASP A 216 8.03 -7.82 4.42
N ALA A 217 7.45 -8.16 3.26
CA ALA A 217 6.03 -7.97 2.99
C ALA A 217 5.13 -8.75 3.96
N LYS A 218 5.49 -10.01 4.27
CA LYS A 218 4.73 -10.84 5.23
C LYS A 218 4.90 -10.33 6.67
N ALA A 219 6.09 -9.82 7.04
CA ALA A 219 6.30 -9.18 8.34
C ALA A 219 5.43 -7.94 8.52
N ASP A 220 5.24 -7.15 7.47
CA ASP A 220 4.35 -5.99 7.50
C ASP A 220 2.88 -6.39 7.66
N ILE A 221 2.44 -7.41 6.93
CA ILE A 221 1.09 -7.96 7.11
C ILE A 221 0.87 -8.42 8.56
N LEU A 222 1.84 -9.15 9.15
CA LEU A 222 1.74 -9.60 10.53
C LEU A 222 1.67 -8.43 11.52
N ARG A 223 2.49 -7.39 11.34
CA ARG A 223 2.51 -6.22 12.24
C ARG A 223 1.23 -5.41 12.16
N PHE A 224 0.80 -5.08 10.96
CA PHE A 224 -0.24 -4.07 10.74
C PHE A 224 -1.63 -4.66 10.55
N LYS A 225 -1.76 -5.81 9.90
CA LYS A 225 -3.07 -6.41 9.61
C LYS A 225 -3.52 -7.44 10.65
N ILE A 226 -2.60 -7.99 11.42
CA ILE A 226 -2.90 -9.00 12.43
C ILE A 226 -2.60 -8.49 13.84
N LEU A 227 -1.35 -8.16 14.16
CA LEU A 227 -0.96 -7.75 15.51
C LEU A 227 -1.53 -6.39 15.93
N GLY A 228 -1.63 -5.45 14.99
CA GLY A 228 -2.24 -4.15 15.24
C GLY A 228 -3.68 -4.31 15.75
N PRO A 229 -4.60 -4.85 14.95
CA PRO A 229 -5.99 -5.11 15.36
C PRO A 229 -6.10 -5.98 16.61
N LEU A 230 -5.31 -7.04 16.74
CA LEU A 230 -5.32 -7.90 17.94
C LEU A 230 -4.99 -7.14 19.23
N LYS A 231 -4.13 -6.12 19.18
CA LYS A 231 -3.74 -5.33 20.36
C LYS A 231 -4.71 -4.21 20.69
N THR A 232 -5.38 -3.68 19.71
CA THR A 232 -6.12 -2.41 19.84
C THR A 232 -7.63 -2.55 19.67
N ASP A 233 -8.08 -3.49 18.86
CA ASP A 233 -9.49 -3.66 18.54
C ASP A 233 -10.18 -4.62 19.51
N LYS A 234 -11.17 -4.10 20.25
CA LYS A 234 -12.03 -4.87 21.16
C LYS A 234 -13.27 -5.45 20.46
N SER A 235 -13.55 -5.03 19.23
CA SER A 235 -14.74 -5.45 18.47
C SER A 235 -14.50 -6.69 17.61
N LEU A 236 -13.30 -7.25 17.61
CA LEU A 236 -12.97 -8.45 16.85
C LEU A 236 -13.86 -9.61 17.28
N ASN A 237 -14.56 -10.16 16.31
CA ASN A 237 -15.43 -11.31 16.52
C ASN A 237 -14.72 -12.65 16.23
N ARG A 238 -15.40 -13.75 16.52
CA ARG A 238 -14.86 -15.09 16.35
C ARG A 238 -14.49 -15.43 14.90
N VAL A 239 -15.21 -14.87 13.93
CA VAL A 239 -14.95 -15.10 12.50
C VAL A 239 -13.63 -14.42 12.10
N ASP A 240 -13.41 -13.18 12.56
CA ASP A 240 -12.17 -12.44 12.30
C ASP A 240 -10.95 -13.18 12.86
N LEU A 241 -11.06 -13.68 14.10
CA LEU A 241 -9.98 -14.41 14.75
C LEU A 241 -9.67 -15.76 14.08
N ASN A 242 -10.70 -16.47 13.60
CA ASN A 242 -10.48 -17.68 12.83
C ASN A 242 -9.82 -17.39 11.48
N ASN A 243 -10.22 -16.33 10.78
CA ASN A 243 -9.56 -15.90 9.55
C ASN A 243 -8.09 -15.55 9.78
N PHE A 244 -7.75 -14.95 10.93
CA PHE A 244 -6.36 -14.70 11.29
C PHE A 244 -5.58 -16.00 11.51
N LEU A 245 -6.17 -17.01 12.17
CA LEU A 245 -5.52 -18.32 12.36
C LEU A 245 -5.30 -19.05 11.04
N ASP A 246 -6.26 -19.02 10.13
CA ASP A 246 -6.13 -19.63 8.81
C ASP A 246 -5.00 -18.97 8.03
N PHE A 247 -4.96 -17.62 7.98
CA PHE A 247 -3.86 -16.89 7.37
C PHE A 247 -2.50 -17.24 8.00
N LEU A 248 -2.43 -17.30 9.33
CA LEU A 248 -1.19 -17.63 10.04
C LEU A 248 -0.71 -19.05 9.74
N ARG A 249 -1.62 -20.02 9.57
CA ARG A 249 -1.30 -21.39 9.17
C ARG A 249 -0.71 -21.43 7.77
N ASP A 250 -1.36 -20.77 6.81
CA ASP A 250 -0.88 -20.72 5.42
C ASP A 250 0.49 -20.02 5.32
N LEU A 251 0.66 -18.93 6.05
CA LEU A 251 1.94 -18.23 6.13
C LEU A 251 3.04 -19.12 6.70
N TYR A 252 2.75 -19.93 7.73
CA TYR A 252 3.73 -20.83 8.33
C TYR A 252 4.20 -21.88 7.35
N GLU A 253 3.30 -22.50 6.61
CA GLU A 253 3.66 -23.47 5.56
C GLU A 253 4.48 -22.79 4.45
N GLU A 254 4.13 -21.57 4.07
CA GLU A 254 4.85 -20.82 3.04
C GLU A 254 6.31 -20.52 3.44
N PHE A 255 6.55 -19.98 4.64
CA PHE A 255 7.91 -19.60 5.03
C PHE A 255 8.79 -20.77 5.50
N ARG A 256 8.19 -21.91 5.87
CA ARG A 256 8.92 -23.12 6.26
C ARG A 256 9.86 -23.62 5.17
N TRP A 257 9.42 -23.53 3.93
CA TRP A 257 10.14 -24.04 2.75
C TRP A 257 10.97 -22.99 2.04
N ARG A 258 10.86 -21.72 2.40
CA ARG A 258 11.62 -20.65 1.75
C ARG A 258 13.05 -20.59 2.24
N ASN A 259 13.97 -20.32 1.30
CA ASN A 259 15.39 -20.10 1.59
C ASN A 259 15.64 -18.67 2.07
N LEU A 260 15.30 -18.39 3.33
CA LEU A 260 15.48 -17.09 3.98
C LEU A 260 16.79 -17.06 4.77
N GLN A 261 17.37 -15.87 4.92
CA GLN A 261 18.49 -15.69 5.84
C GLN A 261 18.06 -16.02 7.27
N LYS A 262 18.98 -16.55 8.07
CA LYS A 262 18.69 -17.02 9.43
C LYS A 262 18.10 -15.93 10.35
N THR A 263 18.57 -14.69 10.18
CA THR A 263 18.07 -13.52 10.92
C THR A 263 16.64 -13.19 10.54
N THR A 264 16.34 -13.10 9.25
CA THR A 264 14.99 -12.82 8.72
C THR A 264 13.99 -13.91 9.11
N LYS A 265 14.39 -15.16 8.98
CA LYS A 265 13.57 -16.30 9.37
C LYS A 265 13.22 -16.25 10.86
N ARG A 266 14.18 -15.85 11.71
CA ARG A 266 13.97 -15.70 13.16
C ARG A 266 13.02 -14.55 13.50
N GLU A 267 13.15 -13.40 12.83
CA GLU A 267 12.28 -12.26 13.05
C GLU A 267 10.84 -12.53 12.59
N LEU A 268 10.68 -13.12 11.41
CA LEU A 268 9.35 -13.49 10.89
C LEU A 268 8.67 -14.53 11.79
N TYR A 269 9.42 -15.51 12.26
CA TYR A 269 8.90 -16.52 13.20
C TYR A 269 8.47 -15.92 14.53
N LYS A 270 9.20 -14.92 15.03
CA LYS A 270 8.83 -14.20 16.26
C LYS A 270 7.50 -13.48 16.13
N LEU A 271 7.31 -12.74 15.01
CA LEU A 271 6.05 -12.04 14.71
C LEU A 271 4.89 -13.02 14.53
N TYR A 272 5.12 -14.10 13.79
CA TYR A 272 4.14 -15.18 13.61
C TYR A 272 3.69 -15.75 14.96
N LYS A 273 4.63 -16.11 15.83
CA LYS A 273 4.35 -16.68 17.15
C LYS A 273 3.55 -15.72 18.02
N GLU A 274 3.96 -14.44 18.07
CA GLU A 274 3.24 -13.40 18.82
C GLU A 274 1.80 -13.25 18.31
N ALA A 275 1.60 -13.21 16.99
CA ALA A 275 0.28 -13.10 16.41
C ALA A 275 -0.61 -14.32 16.71
N LYS A 276 -0.04 -15.52 16.63
CA LYS A 276 -0.75 -16.77 16.95
C LYS A 276 -1.19 -16.81 18.40
N ASP A 277 -0.26 -16.58 19.32
CA ASP A 277 -0.52 -16.64 20.77
C ASP A 277 -1.60 -15.62 21.18
N LEU A 278 -1.56 -14.41 20.63
CA LEU A 278 -2.59 -13.38 20.88
C LEU A 278 -3.95 -13.75 20.31
N THR A 279 -3.99 -14.32 19.09
CA THR A 279 -5.26 -14.75 18.45
C THR A 279 -5.92 -15.88 19.25
N GLU A 280 -5.14 -16.87 19.63
CA GLU A 280 -5.62 -18.02 20.43
C GLU A 280 -6.13 -17.55 21.82
N LYS A 281 -5.41 -16.62 22.46
CA LYS A 281 -5.82 -16.04 23.75
C LYS A 281 -7.17 -15.32 23.62
N LYS A 282 -7.36 -14.45 22.62
CA LYS A 282 -8.63 -13.77 22.39
C LYS A 282 -9.78 -14.72 22.07
N LEU A 283 -9.51 -15.80 21.33
CA LEU A 283 -10.51 -16.82 21.06
C LEU A 283 -10.96 -17.57 22.34
N ILE A 284 -10.06 -17.76 23.29
CA ILE A 284 -10.40 -18.36 24.59
C ILE A 284 -11.24 -17.38 25.40
N GLU A 285 -10.86 -16.10 25.44
CA GLU A 285 -11.62 -15.05 26.12
C GLU A 285 -13.07 -14.96 25.57
N LEU A 286 -13.26 -15.00 24.26
CA LEU A 286 -14.60 -15.02 23.62
C LEU A 286 -15.40 -16.32 23.80
N LYS A 287 -14.84 -17.38 24.39
CA LYS A 287 -15.56 -18.61 24.75
C LYS A 287 -16.05 -18.62 26.19
N LEU A 288 -15.55 -17.69 27.00
CA LEU A 288 -15.87 -17.58 28.42
C LEU A 288 -16.96 -16.54 28.69
N ASP A 289 -17.25 -15.66 27.72
CA ASP A 289 -18.39 -14.75 27.67
C ASP A 289 -19.56 -15.39 26.87
#